data_e2dd3acf6b42122a5e0ce1b85008fc58
#
_entry.id   e2dd3acf6b42122a5e0ce1b85008fc58
#
_cell.length_a   1.000
_cell.length_b   1.000
_cell.length_c   1.000
_cell.angle_alpha   90.00
_cell.angle_beta   90.00
_cell.angle_gamma   90.00
#
_symmetry.space_group_name_H-M   'P 1'
#
loop_
_entity.id
_entity.type
_entity.pdbx_description
1 polymer ?
#
loop_
_entity_poly.entity_id
_entity_poly.type
_entity_poly.pdbx_seq_one_letter_code
_entity_poly.pdbx_strand_id
1 'polypeptide(L)' 'MLDADITIINQVEDARFGRDGTATYFVRVEFLVGKHGPFIERVPKDGFTGAARDEKVNTFAREVRTA' A
#
# COMPACT_ATOMS: atom_id res chain seq x y z
N MET A 1 -12.88 1.22 2.49
CA MET A 1 -12.92 2.67 2.21
C MET A 1 -11.76 3.35 2.91
N LEU A 2 -11.08 4.25 2.23
CA LEU A 2 -9.97 4.99 2.81
C LEU A 2 -10.46 6.02 3.83
N ASP A 3 -9.68 6.20 4.90
CA ASP A 3 -9.92 7.27 5.84
C ASP A 3 -9.77 8.64 5.17
N ALA A 4 -10.47 9.65 5.68
CA ALA A 4 -10.62 10.95 5.01
C ALA A 4 -9.30 11.71 4.84
N ASP A 5 -8.31 11.47 5.70
CA ASP A 5 -7.01 12.15 5.65
C ASP A 5 -5.98 11.46 4.76
N ILE A 6 -6.36 10.36 4.11
CA ILE A 6 -5.47 9.60 3.23
C ILE A 6 -5.66 10.05 1.78
N THR A 7 -4.54 10.32 1.10
CA THR A 7 -4.50 10.64 -0.32
C THR A 7 -3.60 9.66 -1.04
N ILE A 8 -4.16 8.90 -1.98
CA ILE A 8 -3.38 8.01 -2.85
C ILE A 8 -2.76 8.87 -3.95
N ILE A 9 -1.43 8.84 -4.05
CA ILE A 9 -0.73 9.65 -5.06
C ILE A 9 -0.18 8.82 -6.20
N ASN A 10 0.03 7.51 -6.00
CA ASN A 10 0.48 6.62 -7.05
C ASN A 10 0.14 5.18 -6.72
N GLN A 11 -0.10 4.37 -7.75
CA GLN A 11 -0.38 2.95 -7.58
C GLN A 11 0.12 2.22 -8.82
N VAL A 12 1.10 1.34 -8.64
CA VAL A 12 1.74 0.62 -9.76
C VAL A 12 1.91 -0.85 -9.40
N GLU A 13 1.86 -1.71 -10.42
CA GLU A 13 2.24 -3.10 -10.26
C GLU A 13 3.76 -3.21 -10.28
N ASP A 14 4.29 -4.08 -9.44
CA ASP A 14 5.71 -4.32 -9.34
C ASP A 14 5.96 -5.81 -9.08
N ALA A 15 7.19 -6.24 -9.20
CA ALA A 15 7.56 -7.64 -9.01
C ALA A 15 8.85 -7.73 -8.21
N ARG A 16 8.95 -8.79 -7.40
CA ARG A 16 10.17 -9.13 -6.69
C ARG A 16 10.57 -10.54 -7.12
N PHE A 17 11.84 -10.70 -7.46
CA PHE A 17 12.37 -12.00 -7.90
C PHE A 17 13.15 -12.64 -6.75
N GLY A 18 12.85 -13.92 -6.48
CA GLY A 18 13.57 -14.71 -5.52
C GLY A 18 14.85 -15.30 -6.14
N ARG A 19 15.71 -15.86 -5.29
CA ARG A 19 16.96 -16.49 -5.73
C ARG A 19 16.75 -17.70 -6.60
N ASP A 20 15.60 -18.36 -6.44
CA ASP A 20 15.22 -19.54 -7.21
C ASP A 20 14.56 -19.18 -8.55
N GLY A 21 14.52 -17.90 -8.91
CA GLY A 21 13.92 -17.44 -10.14
C GLY A 21 12.41 -17.24 -10.08
N THR A 22 11.78 -17.48 -8.93
CA THR A 22 10.35 -17.22 -8.79
C THR A 22 10.08 -15.71 -8.73
N ALA A 23 8.95 -15.29 -9.30
CA ALA A 23 8.51 -13.90 -9.26
C ALA A 23 7.30 -13.78 -8.35
N THR A 24 7.33 -12.78 -7.45
CA THR A 24 6.18 -12.41 -6.63
C THR A 24 5.69 -11.06 -7.09
N TYR A 25 4.40 -10.98 -7.44
CA TYR A 25 3.80 -9.75 -7.94
C TYR A 25 3.02 -9.06 -6.83
N PHE A 26 3.12 -7.74 -6.78
CA PHE A 26 2.40 -6.94 -5.81
C PHE A 26 2.02 -5.59 -6.42
N VAL A 27 1.08 -4.92 -5.76
CA VAL A 27 0.71 -3.54 -6.10
C VAL A 27 1.36 -2.62 -5.07
N ARG A 28 2.18 -1.69 -5.55
CA ARG A 28 2.83 -0.70 -4.70
C ARG A 28 1.96 0.55 -4.68
N VAL A 29 1.49 0.89 -3.49
CA VAL A 29 0.61 2.04 -3.27
C VAL A 29 1.40 3.11 -2.53
N GLU A 30 1.47 4.29 -3.12
CA GLU A 30 2.13 5.45 -2.51
C GLU A 30 1.07 6.45 -2.07
N PHE A 31 1.15 6.92 -0.84
CA PHE A 31 0.08 7.71 -0.26
C PHE A 31 0.59 8.68 0.80
N LEU A 32 -0.27 9.67 1.11
CA LEU A 32 -0.06 10.62 2.19
C LEU A 32 -1.08 10.38 3.29
N VAL A 33 -0.69 10.62 4.53
CA VAL A 33 -1.59 10.65 5.68
C VAL A 33 -1.55 12.07 6.22
N GLY A 34 -2.58 12.86 5.90
CA GLY A 34 -2.57 14.29 6.16
C GLY A 34 -1.40 14.97 5.45
N LYS A 35 -0.49 15.55 6.23
CA LYS A 35 0.73 16.20 5.70
C LYS A 35 1.93 15.26 5.68
N HIS A 36 1.79 14.05 6.20
CA HIS A 36 2.92 13.12 6.35
C HIS A 36 3.03 12.20 5.17
N GLY A 37 4.26 11.87 4.82
CA GLY A 37 4.57 10.97 3.73
C GLY A 37 5.51 11.63 2.72
N PRO A 38 5.62 11.03 1.51
CA PRO A 38 4.84 9.86 1.07
C PRO A 38 5.28 8.56 1.75
N PHE A 39 4.31 7.70 1.97
CA PHE A 39 4.53 6.34 2.47
C PHE A 39 4.24 5.34 1.37
N ILE A 40 4.83 4.16 1.49
CA ILE A 40 4.61 3.07 0.52
C ILE A 40 4.11 1.84 1.25
N GLU A 41 3.04 1.25 0.74
CA GLU A 41 2.52 -0.03 1.21
C GLU A 41 2.41 -0.98 0.03
N ARG A 42 2.80 -2.23 0.23
CA ARG A 42 2.76 -3.25 -0.81
C ARG A 42 1.65 -4.24 -0.50
N VAL A 43 0.76 -4.45 -1.47
CA VAL A 43 -0.36 -5.37 -1.36
C VAL A 43 -0.13 -6.48 -2.37
N PRO A 44 -0.16 -7.77 -1.96
CA PRO A 44 0.00 -8.86 -2.92
C PRO A 44 -1.01 -8.74 -4.06
N LYS A 45 -0.55 -8.97 -5.29
CA LYS A 45 -1.44 -8.91 -6.46
C LYS A 45 -2.47 -10.03 -6.42
N ASP A 46 -2.07 -11.20 -5.95
CA ASP A 46 -2.99 -12.32 -5.78
C ASP A 46 -4.01 -11.96 -4.70
N GLY A 47 -5.27 -11.94 -5.08
CA GLY A 47 -6.35 -11.54 -4.19
C GLY A 47 -6.46 -10.02 -3.99
N PHE A 48 -5.79 -9.22 -4.81
CA PHE A 48 -5.88 -7.76 -4.69
C PHE A 48 -7.29 -7.27 -4.98
N THR A 49 -7.81 -6.45 -4.07
CA THR A 49 -9.07 -5.72 -4.24
C THR A 49 -8.88 -4.30 -3.70
N GLY A 50 -9.76 -3.40 -4.10
CA GLY A 50 -9.77 -2.04 -3.54
C GLY A 50 -9.97 -2.04 -2.03
N ALA A 51 -10.81 -2.95 -1.53
CA ALA A 51 -11.04 -3.08 -0.09
C ALA A 51 -9.78 -3.57 0.65
N ALA A 52 -9.05 -4.52 0.10
CA ALA A 52 -7.82 -5.03 0.70
C ALA A 52 -6.75 -3.93 0.76
N ARG A 53 -6.61 -3.15 -0.31
CA ARG A 53 -5.72 -1.99 -0.36
C ARG A 53 -6.09 -0.99 0.73
N ASP A 54 -7.36 -0.63 0.81
CA ASP A 54 -7.84 0.38 1.75
C ASP A 54 -7.62 -0.05 3.19
N GLU A 55 -7.88 -1.31 3.50
CA GLU A 55 -7.65 -1.85 4.84
C GLU A 55 -6.19 -1.74 5.25
N LYS A 56 -5.29 -2.12 4.35
CA LYS A 56 -3.86 -2.09 4.62
C LYS A 56 -3.34 -0.67 4.81
N VAL A 57 -3.77 0.25 3.97
CA VAL A 57 -3.40 1.66 4.05
C VAL A 57 -3.98 2.30 5.33
N ASN A 58 -5.23 2.01 5.65
CA ASN A 58 -5.86 2.52 6.87
C ASN A 58 -5.13 2.03 8.13
N THR A 59 -4.72 0.76 8.16
CA THR A 59 -3.98 0.19 9.29
C THR A 59 -2.64 0.91 9.47
N PHE A 60 -1.93 1.16 8.40
CA PHE A 60 -0.68 1.91 8.43
C PHE A 60 -0.91 3.34 8.93
N ALA A 61 -1.96 3.98 8.45
CA ALA A 61 -2.28 5.36 8.82
C ALA A 61 -2.56 5.50 10.32
N ARG A 62 -3.17 4.49 10.95
CA ARG A 62 -3.38 4.50 12.41
C ARG A 62 -2.07 4.56 13.17
N GLU A 63 -1.06 3.83 12.71
CA GLU A 63 0.27 3.85 13.33
C GLU A 63 0.93 5.22 13.18
N VAL A 64 0.78 5.86 12.03
CA VAL A 64 1.31 7.20 11.79
C VAL A 64 0.68 8.22 12.74
N ARG A 65 -0.64 8.13 12.93
CA ARG A 65 -1.38 9.08 13.77
C ARG A 65 -1.02 8.95 15.25
N THR A 66 -0.58 7.78 15.68
CA THR A 66 -0.24 7.51 17.08
C THR A 66 1.25 7.66 17.38
N ALA A 67 2.05 7.89 16.38
CA ALA A 67 3.50 8.03 16.53
C ALA A 67 3.91 9.38 17.14
#